data_9efeb4abf3342c20632a6404b4bb77f6
#
_entry.id   9efeb4abf3342c20632a6404b4bb77f6
#
_cell.length_a   1.000
_cell.length_b   1.000
_cell.length_c   1.000
_cell.angle_alpha   90.00
_cell.angle_beta   90.00
_cell.angle_gamma   90.00
#
_symmetry.space_group_name_H-M   'P 1'
#
loop_
_entity.id
_entity.type
_entity.pdbx_description
1 polymer ?
#
loop_
_entity_poly.entity_id
_entity_poly.type
_entity_poly.pdbx_seq_one_letter_code
_entity_poly.pdbx_strand_id
1 'polypeptide(L)'
;PGLGYSVGFTAALVYYAGFLTAAYGLGSVGRKVAILRDRTGAVTFQQLLGLRFQSKKVVGALAITGAFGLTFFAVGQITSGAKVFAAVTGSNSYYLGILLTIVITVIYTVSGGIKSMAKVACIQGVIMLIATFSIIGVLIANNVEQYGSVQATMEYLGTAFPGAIQADTGFSFWNAMGTALFAGVGLGAVPHALSVT
;
A
#
# COMPACT_ATOMS: atom_id res chain seq x y z
N PRO A 1 -7.99 3.31 4.79
CA PRO A 1 -8.81 4.21 5.62
C PRO A 1 -10.09 3.54 6.12
N GLY A 2 -10.87 2.85 5.24
CA GLY A 2 -12.12 2.23 5.64
C GLY A 2 -11.98 1.17 6.75
N LEU A 3 -10.93 0.38 6.70
CA LEU A 3 -10.67 -0.63 7.73
C LEU A 3 -10.33 0.04 9.08
N GLY A 4 -9.58 1.14 9.08
CA GLY A 4 -9.30 1.90 10.30
C GLY A 4 -10.55 2.49 10.93
N TYR A 5 -11.53 2.89 10.12
CA TYR A 5 -12.81 3.38 10.60
C TYR A 5 -13.67 2.26 11.23
N SER A 6 -13.68 1.07 10.62
CA SER A 6 -14.53 -0.05 11.07
C SER A 6 -13.93 -0.88 12.20
N VAL A 7 -12.60 -1.00 12.26
CA VAL A 7 -11.87 -1.90 13.20
C VAL A 7 -11.03 -1.12 14.20
N GLY A 8 -10.94 0.21 14.06
CA GLY A 8 -10.20 1.07 14.99
C GLY A 8 -8.69 0.85 14.94
N PHE A 9 -8.04 1.00 16.11
CA PHE A 9 -6.57 0.96 16.26
C PHE A 9 -5.95 -0.37 15.84
N THR A 10 -6.66 -1.48 15.96
CA THR A 10 -6.20 -2.80 15.53
C THR A 10 -5.85 -2.85 14.05
N ALA A 11 -6.57 -2.10 13.20
CA ALA A 11 -6.22 -2.01 11.78
C ALA A 11 -4.85 -1.38 11.54
N ALA A 12 -4.47 -0.37 12.32
CA ALA A 12 -3.16 0.26 12.21
C ALA A 12 -2.03 -0.72 12.55
N LEU A 13 -2.19 -1.51 13.61
CA LEU A 13 -1.23 -2.54 14.00
C LEU A 13 -1.07 -3.61 12.92
N VAL A 14 -2.17 -4.07 12.32
CA VAL A 14 -2.16 -5.07 11.24
C VAL A 14 -1.40 -4.55 10.02
N TYR A 15 -1.66 -3.31 9.62
CA TYR A 15 -0.95 -2.69 8.50
C TYR A 15 0.54 -2.52 8.79
N TYR A 16 0.88 -2.06 10.00
CA TYR A 16 2.27 -1.88 10.41
C TYR A 16 3.04 -3.21 10.41
N ALA A 17 2.45 -4.26 10.96
CA ALA A 17 3.04 -5.61 10.93
C ALA A 17 3.20 -6.13 9.49
N GLY A 18 2.24 -5.86 8.60
CA GLY A 18 2.32 -6.15 7.17
C GLY A 18 3.51 -5.47 6.49
N PHE A 19 3.73 -4.18 6.76
CA PHE A 19 4.89 -3.45 6.24
C PHE A 19 6.23 -4.00 6.73
N LEU A 20 6.34 -4.32 8.02
CA LEU A 20 7.55 -4.91 8.58
C LEU A 20 7.87 -6.27 7.94
N THR A 21 6.85 -7.11 7.76
CA THR A 21 7.00 -8.41 7.11
C THR A 21 7.41 -8.26 5.64
N ALA A 22 6.85 -7.29 4.93
CA ALA A 22 7.23 -6.97 3.55
C ALA A 22 8.68 -6.47 3.46
N ALA A 23 9.10 -5.58 4.36
CA ALA A 23 10.47 -5.07 4.41
C ALA A 23 11.47 -6.20 4.67
N TYR A 24 11.17 -7.10 5.62
CA TYR A 24 11.98 -8.29 5.88
C TYR A 24 12.03 -9.22 4.67
N GLY A 25 10.90 -9.48 4.02
CA GLY A 25 10.81 -10.29 2.81
C GLY A 25 11.67 -9.74 1.66
N LEU A 26 11.57 -8.43 1.40
CA LEU A 26 12.38 -7.75 0.39
C LEU A 26 13.88 -7.78 0.73
N GLY A 27 14.24 -7.54 2.00
CA GLY A 27 15.64 -7.58 2.43
C GLY A 27 16.29 -8.96 2.32
N SER A 28 15.55 -10.01 2.66
CA SER A 28 16.07 -11.40 2.68
C SER A 28 15.96 -12.08 1.31
N VAL A 29 14.79 -12.03 0.70
CA VAL A 29 14.50 -12.70 -0.58
C VAL A 29 15.00 -11.85 -1.75
N GLY A 30 14.80 -10.53 -1.71
CA GLY A 30 15.20 -9.61 -2.77
C GLY A 30 16.70 -9.68 -3.05
N ARG A 31 17.55 -9.72 -2.01
CA ARG A 31 19.00 -9.88 -2.17
C ARG A 31 19.37 -11.19 -2.90
N LYS A 32 18.69 -12.29 -2.56
CA LYS A 32 18.92 -13.59 -3.23
C LYS A 32 18.47 -13.55 -4.69
N VAL A 33 17.34 -12.90 -4.96
CA VAL A 33 16.81 -12.70 -6.31
C VAL A 33 17.75 -11.85 -7.15
N ALA A 34 18.30 -10.76 -6.60
CA ALA A 34 19.27 -9.90 -7.27
C ALA A 34 20.52 -10.67 -7.68
N ILE A 35 21.11 -11.45 -6.77
CA ILE A 35 22.30 -12.27 -7.06
C ILE A 35 21.97 -13.31 -8.16
N LEU A 36 20.78 -13.91 -8.10
CA LEU A 36 20.38 -14.91 -9.07
C LEU A 36 20.13 -14.30 -10.46
N ARG A 37 19.55 -13.09 -10.50
CA ARG A 37 19.35 -12.30 -11.71
C ARG A 37 20.69 -12.00 -12.39
N ASP A 38 21.67 -11.53 -11.63
CA ASP A 38 23.00 -11.20 -12.17
C ASP A 38 23.72 -12.43 -12.73
N ARG A 39 23.48 -13.60 -12.14
CA ARG A 39 24.08 -14.88 -12.63
C ARG A 39 23.35 -15.45 -13.85
N THR A 40 22.06 -15.24 -13.97
CA THR A 40 21.23 -15.90 -15.00
C THR A 40 20.85 -14.97 -16.15
N GLY A 41 21.02 -13.65 -16.01
CA GLY A 41 20.57 -12.64 -16.97
C GLY A 41 19.05 -12.50 -17.04
N ALA A 42 18.29 -13.09 -16.10
CA ALA A 42 16.85 -12.98 -16.06
C ALA A 42 16.42 -11.55 -15.73
N VAL A 43 15.52 -10.98 -16.55
CA VAL A 43 15.03 -9.60 -16.37
C VAL A 43 13.82 -9.54 -15.45
N THR A 44 13.02 -10.61 -15.39
CA THR A 44 11.81 -10.67 -14.60
C THR A 44 11.81 -11.85 -13.63
N PHE A 45 11.08 -11.70 -12.52
CA PHE A 45 10.90 -12.77 -11.54
C PHE A 45 10.27 -14.02 -12.16
N GLN A 46 9.34 -13.85 -13.10
CA GLN A 46 8.70 -14.95 -13.83
C GLN A 46 9.71 -15.73 -14.67
N GLN A 47 10.66 -15.03 -15.32
CA GLN A 47 11.74 -15.68 -16.07
C GLN A 47 12.65 -16.47 -15.14
N LEU A 48 12.96 -15.93 -13.95
CA LEU A 48 13.78 -16.60 -12.96
C LEU A 48 13.14 -17.92 -12.49
N LEU A 49 11.84 -17.90 -12.23
CA LEU A 49 11.08 -19.12 -11.91
C LEU A 49 11.00 -20.06 -13.12
N GLY A 50 10.89 -19.52 -14.34
CA GLY A 50 10.93 -20.31 -15.56
C GLY A 50 12.24 -21.08 -15.72
N LEU A 51 13.36 -20.46 -15.41
CA LEU A 51 14.69 -21.11 -15.40
C LEU A 51 14.76 -22.20 -14.33
N ARG A 52 14.18 -21.95 -13.15
CA ARG A 52 14.17 -22.92 -12.05
C ARG A 52 13.35 -24.17 -12.38
N PHE A 53 12.19 -23.99 -12.97
CA PHE A 53 11.26 -25.07 -13.31
C PHE A 53 11.42 -25.62 -14.73
N GLN A 54 12.28 -25.00 -15.55
CA GLN A 54 12.52 -25.35 -16.95
C GLN A 54 11.22 -25.53 -17.76
N SER A 55 10.20 -24.73 -17.47
CA SER A 55 8.88 -24.86 -18.04
C SER A 55 8.30 -23.52 -18.50
N LYS A 56 8.09 -23.38 -19.82
CA LYS A 56 7.39 -22.23 -20.40
C LYS A 56 5.95 -22.09 -19.93
N LYS A 57 5.29 -23.20 -19.59
CA LYS A 57 3.92 -23.20 -19.05
C LYS A 57 3.85 -22.52 -17.70
N VAL A 58 4.84 -22.74 -16.84
CA VAL A 58 4.94 -22.08 -15.52
C VAL A 58 5.11 -20.57 -15.69
N VAL A 59 5.99 -20.14 -16.60
CA VAL A 59 6.18 -18.69 -16.90
C VAL A 59 4.87 -18.06 -17.39
N GLY A 60 4.17 -18.72 -18.32
CA GLY A 60 2.90 -18.22 -18.84
C GLY A 60 1.82 -18.12 -17.76
N ALA A 61 1.66 -19.16 -16.95
CA ALA A 61 0.69 -19.15 -15.85
C ALA A 61 0.96 -18.04 -14.84
N LEU A 62 2.22 -17.86 -14.44
CA LEU A 62 2.62 -16.78 -13.52
C LEU A 62 2.44 -15.39 -14.12
N ALA A 63 2.70 -15.23 -15.42
CA ALA A 63 2.49 -13.96 -16.11
C ALA A 63 0.99 -13.59 -16.16
N ILE A 64 0.13 -14.54 -16.50
CA ILE A 64 -1.33 -14.34 -16.54
C ILE A 64 -1.87 -14.00 -15.15
N THR A 65 -1.52 -14.82 -14.14
CA THR A 65 -1.97 -14.60 -12.76
C THR A 65 -1.47 -13.25 -12.21
N GLY A 66 -0.21 -12.91 -12.49
CA GLY A 66 0.38 -11.64 -12.09
C GLY A 66 -0.30 -10.44 -12.76
N ALA A 67 -0.54 -10.53 -14.08
CA ALA A 67 -1.24 -9.47 -14.83
C ALA A 67 -2.66 -9.27 -14.30
N PHE A 68 -3.38 -10.35 -14.03
CA PHE A 68 -4.72 -10.30 -13.45
C PHE A 68 -4.72 -9.62 -12.08
N GLY A 69 -3.84 -10.04 -11.16
CA GLY A 69 -3.73 -9.45 -9.82
C GLY A 69 -3.35 -7.97 -9.86
N LEU A 70 -2.39 -7.59 -10.71
CA LEU A 70 -1.96 -6.20 -10.88
C LEU A 70 -3.06 -5.32 -11.47
N THR A 71 -3.92 -5.86 -12.35
CA THR A 71 -5.06 -5.12 -12.89
C THR A 71 -6.04 -4.74 -11.79
N PHE A 72 -6.42 -5.67 -10.92
CA PHE A 72 -7.30 -5.33 -9.77
C PHE A 72 -6.66 -4.34 -8.80
N PHE A 73 -5.37 -4.49 -8.55
CA PHE A 73 -4.63 -3.52 -7.73
C PHE A 73 -4.68 -2.11 -8.36
N ALA A 74 -4.44 -2.00 -9.68
CA ALA A 74 -4.49 -0.72 -10.40
C ALA A 74 -5.90 -0.10 -10.35
N VAL A 75 -6.95 -0.89 -10.52
CA VAL A 75 -8.35 -0.42 -10.39
C VAL A 75 -8.58 0.17 -8.99
N GLY A 76 -8.10 -0.49 -7.94
CA GLY A 76 -8.19 0.02 -6.57
C GLY A 76 -7.48 1.38 -6.39
N GLN A 77 -6.30 1.56 -6.97
CA GLN A 77 -5.54 2.83 -6.92
C GLN A 77 -6.27 3.95 -7.66
N ILE A 78 -6.73 3.70 -8.89
CA ILE A 78 -7.46 4.69 -9.70
C ILE A 78 -8.76 5.10 -8.99
N THR A 79 -9.49 4.14 -8.45
CA THR A 79 -10.74 4.39 -7.70
C THR A 79 -10.49 5.25 -6.46
N SER A 80 -9.42 4.96 -5.73
CA SER A 80 -9.03 5.73 -4.54
C SER A 80 -8.65 7.16 -4.90
N GLY A 81 -7.85 7.35 -5.95
CA GLY A 81 -7.49 8.67 -6.47
C GLY A 81 -8.72 9.49 -6.89
N ALA A 82 -9.65 8.87 -7.59
CA ALA A 82 -10.89 9.52 -8.02
C ALA A 82 -11.77 9.96 -6.83
N LYS A 83 -11.88 9.14 -5.79
CA LYS A 83 -12.63 9.50 -4.57
C LYS A 83 -11.99 10.67 -3.84
N VAL A 84 -10.66 10.68 -3.71
CA VAL A 84 -9.93 11.81 -3.10
C VAL A 84 -10.12 13.08 -3.91
N PHE A 85 -10.01 13.01 -5.24
CA PHE A 85 -10.25 14.14 -6.13
C PHE A 85 -11.67 14.72 -5.94
N ALA A 86 -12.69 13.87 -5.95
CA ALA A 86 -14.07 14.29 -5.73
C ALA A 86 -14.27 14.94 -4.35
N ALA A 87 -13.66 14.38 -3.31
CA ALA A 87 -13.76 14.91 -1.94
C ALA A 87 -13.09 16.29 -1.80
N VAL A 88 -11.92 16.49 -2.42
CA VAL A 88 -11.17 17.76 -2.34
C VAL A 88 -11.80 18.86 -3.18
N THR A 89 -12.31 18.53 -4.37
CA THR A 89 -12.90 19.53 -5.28
C THR A 89 -14.37 19.83 -4.98
N GLY A 90 -15.00 19.09 -4.09
CA GLY A 90 -16.46 19.18 -3.85
C GLY A 90 -17.29 18.82 -5.08
N SER A 91 -16.65 18.27 -6.10
CA SER A 91 -17.28 17.94 -7.37
C SER A 91 -17.95 16.57 -7.31
N ASN A 92 -19.20 16.50 -7.76
CA ASN A 92 -19.90 15.22 -7.96
C ASN A 92 -19.32 14.38 -9.12
N SER A 93 -18.25 14.85 -9.76
CA SER A 93 -17.69 14.22 -10.96
C SER A 93 -16.59 13.20 -10.62
N TYR A 94 -17.01 12.07 -10.08
CA TYR A 94 -16.16 10.90 -9.85
C TYR A 94 -15.43 10.43 -11.13
N TYR A 95 -16.12 10.45 -12.26
CA TYR A 95 -15.56 10.06 -13.56
C TYR A 95 -14.43 10.97 -14.03
N LEU A 96 -14.50 12.25 -13.72
CA LEU A 96 -13.45 13.22 -14.03
C LEU A 96 -12.17 12.92 -13.22
N GLY A 97 -12.33 12.53 -11.96
CA GLY A 97 -11.22 12.06 -11.13
C GLY A 97 -10.56 10.79 -11.66
N ILE A 98 -11.34 9.83 -12.18
CA ILE A 98 -10.82 8.63 -12.85
C ILE A 98 -10.00 9.05 -14.09
N LEU A 99 -10.58 9.86 -14.96
CA LEU A 99 -9.94 10.31 -16.19
C LEU A 99 -8.60 11.01 -15.90
N LEU A 100 -8.60 11.97 -14.99
CA LEU A 100 -7.38 12.69 -14.61
C LEU A 100 -6.31 11.75 -14.04
N THR A 101 -6.68 10.84 -13.14
CA THR A 101 -5.74 9.87 -12.57
C THR A 101 -5.12 9.00 -13.65
N ILE A 102 -5.91 8.50 -14.59
CA ILE A 102 -5.42 7.66 -15.71
C ILE A 102 -4.50 8.48 -16.60
N VAL A 103 -4.93 9.66 -17.04
CA VAL A 103 -4.17 10.51 -17.98
C VAL A 103 -2.80 10.87 -17.38
N ILE A 104 -2.77 11.35 -16.15
CA ILE A 104 -1.52 11.71 -15.47
C ILE A 104 -0.61 10.48 -15.35
N THR A 105 -1.16 9.34 -14.92
CA THR A 105 -0.40 8.09 -14.78
C THR A 105 0.20 7.63 -16.11
N VAL A 106 -0.57 7.65 -17.17
CA VAL A 106 -0.12 7.25 -18.51
C VAL A 106 0.98 8.20 -19.01
N ILE A 107 0.79 9.51 -18.86
CA ILE A 107 1.78 10.51 -19.31
C ILE A 107 3.13 10.26 -18.65
N TYR A 108 3.20 10.20 -17.33
CA TYR A 108 4.51 10.06 -16.68
C TYR A 108 5.12 8.66 -16.85
N THR A 109 4.28 7.62 -17.03
CA THR A 109 4.75 6.25 -17.24
C THR A 109 5.34 6.07 -18.64
N VAL A 110 4.62 6.56 -19.67
CA VAL A 110 5.05 6.42 -21.08
C VAL A 110 6.26 7.31 -21.37
N SER A 111 6.24 8.56 -20.89
CA SER A 111 7.31 9.52 -21.19
C SER A 111 8.61 9.29 -20.44
N GLY A 112 8.56 8.66 -19.26
CA GLY A 112 9.71 8.66 -18.37
C GLY A 112 10.37 7.31 -18.09
N GLY A 113 9.70 6.20 -18.37
CA GLY A 113 10.21 4.86 -18.05
C GLY A 113 10.47 4.66 -16.56
N ILE A 114 11.19 3.58 -16.22
CA ILE A 114 11.44 3.17 -14.82
C ILE A 114 12.20 4.23 -14.01
N LYS A 115 13.18 4.90 -14.61
CA LYS A 115 13.97 5.94 -13.91
C LYS A 115 13.12 7.16 -13.51
N SER A 116 12.18 7.56 -14.38
CA SER A 116 11.27 8.66 -14.09
C SER A 116 10.26 8.26 -13.01
N MET A 117 9.74 7.04 -13.07
CA MET A 117 8.84 6.52 -12.04
C MET A 117 9.50 6.52 -10.65
N ALA A 118 10.77 6.13 -10.56
CA ALA A 118 11.52 6.17 -9.30
C ALA A 118 11.68 7.61 -8.76
N LYS A 119 11.99 8.58 -9.63
CA LYS A 119 12.08 10.00 -9.23
C LYS A 119 10.73 10.54 -8.73
N VAL A 120 9.66 10.25 -9.45
CA VAL A 120 8.31 10.65 -9.05
C VAL A 120 7.94 10.02 -7.71
N ALA A 121 8.24 8.74 -7.50
CA ALA A 121 8.00 8.05 -6.23
C ALA A 121 8.77 8.70 -5.06
N CYS A 122 10.02 9.13 -5.26
CA CYS A 122 10.77 9.85 -4.23
C CYS A 122 10.11 11.19 -3.88
N ILE A 123 9.69 11.97 -4.87
CA ILE A 123 9.00 13.25 -4.64
C ILE A 123 7.69 13.01 -3.90
N GLN A 124 6.90 12.03 -4.36
CA GLN A 124 5.66 11.64 -3.69
C GLN A 124 5.90 11.21 -2.23
N GLY A 125 6.96 10.47 -1.97
CA GLY A 125 7.35 10.05 -0.61
C GLY A 125 7.59 11.25 0.31
N VAL A 126 8.30 12.26 -0.15
CA VAL A 126 8.55 13.50 0.61
C VAL A 126 7.23 14.25 0.86
N ILE A 127 6.39 14.41 -0.16
CA ILE A 127 5.08 15.05 -0.02
C ILE A 127 4.20 14.30 0.97
N MET A 128 4.18 12.96 0.92
CA MET A 128 3.43 12.13 1.86
C MET A 128 3.90 12.28 3.31
N LEU A 129 5.21 12.39 3.54
CA LEU A 129 5.75 12.66 4.88
C LEU A 129 5.28 14.03 5.39
N ILE A 130 5.43 15.09 4.59
CA ILE A 130 4.98 16.43 4.96
C ILE A 130 3.47 16.43 5.25
N ALA A 131 2.67 15.84 4.37
CA ALA A 131 1.22 15.74 4.55
C ALA A 131 0.85 14.97 5.82
N THR A 132 1.51 13.86 6.11
CA THR A 132 1.26 13.05 7.31
C THR A 132 1.53 13.85 8.58
N PHE A 133 2.68 14.52 8.68
CA PHE A 133 3.00 15.36 9.84
C PHE A 133 2.06 16.55 9.97
N SER A 134 1.67 17.17 8.85
CA SER A 134 0.69 18.27 8.85
C SER A 134 -0.68 17.81 9.36
N ILE A 135 -1.17 16.65 8.91
CA ILE A 135 -2.45 16.08 9.36
C ILE A 135 -2.38 15.78 10.86
N ILE A 136 -1.31 15.15 11.34
CA ILE A 136 -1.11 14.88 12.76
C ILE A 136 -1.11 16.19 13.57
N GLY A 137 -0.40 17.21 13.10
CA GLY A 137 -0.36 18.53 13.75
C GLY A 137 -1.73 19.19 13.84
N VAL A 138 -2.49 19.20 12.75
CA VAL A 138 -3.86 19.74 12.71
C VAL A 138 -4.80 18.95 13.63
N LEU A 139 -4.71 17.63 13.61
CA LEU A 139 -5.53 16.78 14.49
C LEU A 139 -5.23 17.05 15.97
N ILE A 140 -3.96 17.17 16.35
CA ILE A 140 -3.57 17.49 17.73
C ILE A 140 -4.09 18.87 18.11
N ALA A 141 -3.90 19.89 17.27
CA ALA A 141 -4.35 21.25 17.52
C ALA A 141 -5.88 21.30 17.73
N ASN A 142 -6.65 20.72 16.82
CA ASN A 142 -8.11 20.69 16.92
C ASN A 142 -8.59 19.93 18.18
N ASN A 143 -7.93 18.81 18.51
CA ASN A 143 -8.28 18.04 19.70
C ASN A 143 -7.96 18.80 21.00
N VAL A 144 -6.83 19.50 21.04
CA VAL A 144 -6.48 20.34 22.20
C VAL A 144 -7.45 21.53 22.34
N GLU A 145 -7.86 22.14 21.23
CA GLU A 145 -8.86 23.21 21.24
C GLU A 145 -10.22 22.73 21.72
N GLN A 146 -10.66 21.55 21.30
CA GLN A 146 -12.00 21.03 21.59
C GLN A 146 -12.11 20.33 22.96
N TYR A 147 -11.07 19.62 23.40
CA TYR A 147 -11.09 18.78 24.61
C TYR A 147 -10.06 19.21 25.67
N GLY A 148 -9.26 20.23 25.40
CA GLY A 148 -8.25 20.75 26.31
C GLY A 148 -6.93 19.97 26.33
N SER A 149 -6.94 18.68 26.01
CA SER A 149 -5.71 17.87 25.91
C SER A 149 -5.92 16.63 25.04
N VAL A 150 -4.82 16.06 24.56
CA VAL A 150 -4.84 14.76 23.85
C VAL A 150 -5.34 13.63 24.76
N GLN A 151 -5.01 13.70 26.04
CA GLN A 151 -5.44 12.70 27.02
C GLN A 151 -6.96 12.74 27.23
N ALA A 152 -7.55 13.93 27.37
CA ALA A 152 -8.99 14.12 27.47
C ALA A 152 -9.72 13.63 26.20
N THR A 153 -9.11 13.84 25.02
CA THR A 153 -9.63 13.29 23.77
C THR A 153 -9.67 11.77 23.78
N MET A 154 -8.61 11.12 24.26
CA MET A 154 -8.54 9.65 24.33
C MET A 154 -9.57 9.10 25.32
N GLU A 155 -9.78 9.77 26.44
CA GLU A 155 -10.80 9.41 27.43
C GLU A 155 -12.22 9.56 26.85
N TYR A 156 -12.51 10.66 26.15
CA TYR A 156 -13.75 10.85 25.42
C TYR A 156 -13.98 9.76 24.36
N LEU A 157 -12.98 9.45 23.55
CA LEU A 157 -13.06 8.37 22.56
C LEU A 157 -13.30 7.02 23.22
N GLY A 158 -12.67 6.75 24.37
CA GLY A 158 -12.86 5.52 25.13
C GLY A 158 -14.30 5.34 25.65
N THR A 159 -14.98 6.44 25.98
CA THR A 159 -16.38 6.42 26.44
C THR A 159 -17.38 6.46 25.28
N ALA A 160 -17.16 7.32 24.28
CA ALA A 160 -18.07 7.53 23.16
C ALA A 160 -17.94 6.44 22.08
N PHE A 161 -16.74 5.95 21.85
CA PHE A 161 -16.43 4.94 20.81
C PHE A 161 -15.46 3.88 21.35
N PRO A 162 -15.88 3.05 22.31
CA PRO A 162 -15.00 2.06 22.92
C PRO A 162 -14.36 1.10 21.91
N GLY A 163 -15.06 0.77 20.83
CA GLY A 163 -14.54 -0.04 19.74
C GLY A 163 -13.41 0.61 18.93
N ALA A 164 -13.22 1.92 18.99
CA ALA A 164 -12.13 2.58 18.27
C ALA A 164 -10.78 2.43 18.98
N ILE A 165 -10.78 2.30 20.29
CA ILE A 165 -9.58 2.25 21.13
C ILE A 165 -9.28 0.82 21.62
N GLN A 166 -10.33 0.04 21.90
CA GLN A 166 -10.17 -1.34 22.36
C GLN A 166 -9.72 -2.25 21.24
N ALA A 167 -8.71 -3.07 21.52
CA ALA A 167 -8.20 -4.07 20.57
C ALA A 167 -9.19 -5.23 20.31
N ASP A 168 -10.32 -5.25 21.00
CA ASP A 168 -11.31 -6.33 20.98
C ASP A 168 -12.60 -5.96 20.23
N THR A 169 -12.46 -5.42 19.04
CA THR A 169 -13.61 -5.06 18.17
C THR A 169 -14.06 -6.20 17.27
N GLY A 170 -14.05 -7.44 17.76
CA GLY A 170 -14.43 -8.62 16.95
C GLY A 170 -13.39 -9.05 15.90
N PHE A 171 -12.25 -8.37 15.84
CA PHE A 171 -11.13 -8.78 15.01
C PHE A 171 -10.21 -9.68 15.83
N SER A 172 -10.48 -10.98 15.80
CA SER A 172 -9.70 -11.98 16.53
C SER A 172 -8.20 -11.81 16.28
N PHE A 173 -7.37 -12.05 17.31
CA PHE A 173 -5.90 -12.09 17.18
C PHE A 173 -5.44 -12.90 15.98
N TRP A 174 -6.07 -14.04 15.70
CA TRP A 174 -5.76 -14.87 14.55
C TRP A 174 -6.10 -14.22 13.20
N ASN A 175 -7.20 -13.47 13.13
CA ASN A 175 -7.56 -12.70 11.94
C ASN A 175 -6.57 -11.54 11.72
N ALA A 176 -6.16 -10.86 12.80
CA ALA A 176 -5.16 -9.80 12.73
C ALA A 176 -3.81 -10.34 12.25
N MET A 177 -3.34 -11.44 12.84
CA MET A 177 -2.10 -12.10 12.45
C MET A 177 -2.16 -12.64 11.02
N GLY A 178 -3.25 -13.31 10.64
CA GLY A 178 -3.46 -13.82 9.29
C GLY A 178 -3.43 -12.69 8.25
N THR A 179 -4.10 -11.59 8.52
CA THR A 179 -4.13 -10.42 7.62
C THR A 179 -2.75 -9.74 7.54
N ALA A 180 -2.04 -9.60 8.65
CA ALA A 180 -0.69 -9.04 8.68
C ALA A 180 0.30 -9.91 7.91
N LEU A 181 0.26 -11.21 8.09
CA LEU A 181 1.10 -12.17 7.35
C LEU A 181 0.74 -12.17 5.85
N PHE A 182 -0.55 -12.20 5.53
CA PHE A 182 -1.02 -12.15 4.14
C PHE A 182 -0.57 -10.86 3.45
N ALA A 183 -0.76 -9.71 4.09
CA ALA A 183 -0.34 -8.42 3.55
C ALA A 183 1.19 -8.35 3.41
N GLY A 184 1.94 -8.80 4.42
CA GLY A 184 3.40 -8.76 4.42
C GLY A 184 4.01 -9.72 3.40
N VAL A 185 3.59 -10.97 3.37
CA VAL A 185 4.05 -11.96 2.40
C VAL A 185 3.59 -11.58 0.99
N GLY A 186 2.33 -11.14 0.85
CA GLY A 186 1.79 -10.67 -0.42
C GLY A 186 2.59 -9.51 -0.99
N LEU A 187 2.84 -8.46 -0.21
CA LEU A 187 3.64 -7.30 -0.65
C LEU A 187 5.10 -7.67 -0.93
N GLY A 188 5.71 -8.53 -0.09
CA GLY A 188 7.09 -8.98 -0.29
C GLY A 188 7.28 -9.94 -1.46
N ALA A 189 6.23 -10.66 -1.85
CA ALA A 189 6.24 -11.62 -2.95
C ALA A 189 5.75 -11.05 -4.28
N VAL A 190 5.36 -9.77 -4.32
CA VAL A 190 4.85 -9.16 -5.56
C VAL A 190 5.96 -9.13 -6.62
N PRO A 191 5.72 -9.74 -7.80
CA PRO A 191 6.75 -9.90 -8.83
C PRO A 191 7.44 -8.61 -9.27
N HIS A 192 6.71 -7.49 -9.29
CA HIS A 192 7.28 -6.20 -9.67
C HIS A 192 8.24 -5.64 -8.60
N ALA A 193 8.00 -5.88 -7.32
CA ALA A 193 8.90 -5.46 -6.26
C ALA A 193 10.23 -6.23 -6.30
N LEU A 194 10.17 -7.52 -6.64
CA LEU A 194 11.35 -8.36 -6.78
C LEU A 194 12.13 -8.16 -8.08
N SER A 195 11.52 -7.56 -9.11
CA SER A 195 12.17 -7.27 -10.38
C SER A 195 12.97 -5.96 -10.37
N VAL A 196 12.76 -5.10 -9.38
CA VAL A 196 13.43 -3.77 -9.26
C VAL A 196 14.66 -3.83 -8.35
N THR A 197 14.79 -4.89 -7.55
CA THR A 197 15.97 -5.13 -6.70
C THR A 197 17.04 -5.89 -7.43
#